data_d80cc092c77d1ffa3413d35e12e30dae
#
_entry.id   d80cc092c77d1ffa3413d35e12e30dae
#
_cell.length_a   1.000
_cell.length_b   1.000
_cell.length_c   1.000
_cell.angle_alpha   90.00
_cell.angle_beta   90.00
_cell.angle_gamma   90.00
#
_symmetry.space_group_name_H-M   'P 1'
#
loop_
_entity.id
_entity.type
_entity.pdbx_description
1 polymer ?
#
loop_
_entity_poly.entity_id
_entity_poly.type
_entity_poly.pdbx_seq_one_letter_code
_entity_poly.pdbx_strand_id
1 'polypeptide(L)'
;MIYLDYSATTPVNDSVLDTYVKVTKNYIGNPNSLHKLGLESSKLINDATRQIKKILDIEEKEIIYTSGASEANNLAIFGVCRKYKNRGKHIITTRLE
;
A
#
# COMPACT_ATOMS: atom_id res chain seq x y z
N MET A 1 -0.56 -29.96 -11.25
CA MET A 1 -1.18 -29.47 -9.99
C MET A 1 -2.05 -28.27 -10.33
N ILE A 2 -3.29 -28.25 -9.83
CA ILE A 2 -4.20 -27.09 -10.00
C ILE A 2 -4.18 -26.33 -8.67
N TYR A 3 -3.80 -25.04 -8.69
CA TYR A 3 -3.80 -24.17 -7.51
C TYR A 3 -5.04 -23.29 -7.53
N LEU A 4 -5.89 -23.39 -6.50
CA LEU A 4 -7.18 -22.70 -6.42
C LEU A 4 -7.28 -21.72 -5.24
N ASP A 5 -6.16 -21.41 -4.59
CA ASP A 5 -6.14 -20.54 -3.39
C ASP A 5 -5.54 -19.15 -3.66
N TYR A 6 -5.95 -18.54 -4.77
CA TYR A 6 -5.50 -17.18 -5.14
C TYR A 6 -6.01 -16.09 -4.20
N SER A 7 -7.02 -16.37 -3.39
CA SER A 7 -7.48 -15.46 -2.35
C SER A 7 -6.46 -15.33 -1.19
N ALA A 8 -5.69 -16.38 -0.92
CA ALA A 8 -4.66 -16.34 0.11
C ALA A 8 -3.35 -15.73 -0.43
N THR A 9 -2.90 -16.20 -1.60
CA THR A 9 -1.69 -15.70 -2.25
C THR A 9 -1.65 -16.08 -3.73
N THR A 10 -0.94 -15.33 -4.53
CA THR A 10 -0.75 -15.60 -5.97
C THR A 10 0.72 -15.75 -6.31
N PRO A 11 1.07 -16.53 -7.35
CA PRO A 11 2.42 -16.52 -7.89
C PRO A 11 2.82 -15.11 -8.32
N VAL A 12 4.08 -14.76 -8.11
CA VAL A 12 4.61 -13.46 -8.54
C VAL A 12 4.77 -13.47 -10.05
N ASN A 13 4.31 -12.42 -10.72
CA ASN A 13 4.52 -12.23 -12.15
C ASN A 13 6.00 -11.94 -12.43
N ASP A 14 6.58 -12.57 -13.45
CA ASP A 14 8.02 -12.46 -13.77
C ASP A 14 8.45 -11.00 -14.00
N SER A 15 7.64 -10.19 -14.70
CA SER A 15 7.97 -8.78 -14.91
C SER A 15 7.98 -7.95 -13.63
N VAL A 16 7.13 -8.31 -12.67
CA VAL A 16 7.09 -7.69 -11.33
C VAL A 16 8.34 -8.10 -10.53
N LEU A 17 8.70 -9.39 -10.58
CA LEU A 17 9.91 -9.89 -9.91
C LEU A 17 11.17 -9.22 -10.47
N ASP A 18 11.29 -9.11 -11.78
CA ASP A 18 12.41 -8.42 -12.44
C ASP A 18 12.51 -6.95 -12.02
N THR A 19 11.37 -6.26 -11.94
CA THR A 19 11.31 -4.88 -11.48
C THR A 19 11.73 -4.77 -10.03
N TYR A 20 11.25 -5.66 -9.15
CA TYR A 20 11.63 -5.73 -7.75
C TYR A 20 13.13 -5.90 -7.57
N VAL A 21 13.74 -6.85 -8.31
CA VAL A 21 15.19 -7.09 -8.27
C VAL A 21 15.97 -5.86 -8.74
N LYS A 22 15.56 -5.23 -9.84
CA LYS A 22 16.20 -4.00 -10.34
C LYS A 22 16.12 -2.86 -9.34
N VAL A 23 14.97 -2.63 -8.74
CA VAL A 23 14.77 -1.58 -7.74
C VAL A 23 15.63 -1.84 -6.52
N THR A 24 15.60 -3.05 -5.97
CA THR A 24 16.37 -3.42 -4.79
C THR A 24 17.88 -3.25 -4.99
N LYS A 25 18.40 -3.54 -6.19
CA LYS A 25 19.82 -3.39 -6.49
C LYS A 25 20.26 -1.94 -6.74
N ASN A 26 19.42 -1.12 -7.34
CA ASN A 26 19.82 0.20 -7.84
C ASN A 26 19.39 1.36 -6.94
N TYR A 27 18.34 1.19 -6.14
CA TYR A 27 17.79 2.24 -5.28
C TYR A 27 18.03 1.90 -3.80
N ILE A 28 19.28 2.01 -3.38
CA ILE A 28 19.73 1.67 -2.01
C ILE A 28 19.49 2.80 -0.99
N GLY A 29 19.13 3.99 -1.45
CA GLY A 29 18.95 5.16 -0.59
C GLY A 29 17.64 5.10 0.21
N ASN A 30 17.71 5.51 1.47
CA ASN A 30 16.49 5.71 2.27
C ASN A 30 15.70 6.89 1.67
N PRO A 31 14.42 6.72 1.28
CA PRO A 31 13.62 7.76 0.67
C PRO A 31 13.38 8.99 1.57
N ASN A 32 13.63 8.88 2.88
CA ASN A 32 13.56 10.00 3.82
C ASN A 32 14.87 10.77 3.95
N SER A 33 15.95 10.33 3.31
CA SER A 33 17.25 11.02 3.34
C SER A 33 17.30 12.13 2.29
N LEU A 34 17.91 13.25 2.68
CA LEU A 34 18.01 14.46 1.82
C LEU A 34 19.15 14.41 0.79
N HIS A 35 20.02 13.42 0.86
CA HIS A 35 21.08 13.25 -0.12
C HIS A 35 20.56 12.63 -1.44
N LYS A 36 21.37 12.72 -2.50
CA LYS A 36 20.98 12.31 -3.87
C LYS A 36 20.33 10.94 -3.94
N LEU A 37 20.90 9.90 -3.33
CA LEU A 37 20.34 8.53 -3.37
C LEU A 37 18.97 8.43 -2.69
N GLY A 38 18.75 9.18 -1.60
CA GLY A 38 17.44 9.25 -0.95
C GLY A 38 16.40 9.93 -1.82
N LEU A 39 16.76 11.03 -2.46
CA LEU A 39 15.87 11.76 -3.38
C LEU A 39 15.48 10.90 -4.60
N GLU A 40 16.41 10.13 -5.16
CA GLU A 40 16.13 9.19 -6.26
C GLU A 40 15.13 8.10 -5.82
N SER A 41 15.31 7.52 -4.64
CA SER A 41 14.38 6.54 -4.08
C SER A 41 13.01 7.15 -3.78
N SER A 42 12.96 8.36 -3.22
CA SER A 42 11.72 9.09 -2.97
C SER A 42 10.96 9.38 -4.26
N LYS A 43 11.66 9.82 -5.32
CA LYS A 43 11.05 10.03 -6.64
C LYS A 43 10.43 8.76 -7.20
N LEU A 44 11.13 7.63 -7.11
CA LEU A 44 10.62 6.34 -7.58
C LEU A 44 9.30 5.95 -6.87
N ILE A 45 9.25 6.08 -5.54
CA ILE A 45 8.04 5.81 -4.75
C ILE A 45 6.90 6.74 -5.16
N ASN A 46 7.19 8.03 -5.33
CA ASN A 46 6.18 9.02 -5.74
C ASN A 46 5.63 8.73 -7.15
N ASP A 47 6.48 8.31 -8.08
CA ASP A 47 6.06 7.95 -9.43
C ASP A 47 5.18 6.68 -9.43
N ALA A 48 5.56 5.65 -8.63
CA ALA A 48 4.74 4.46 -8.44
C ALA A 48 3.39 4.79 -7.79
N THR A 49 3.40 5.62 -6.75
CA THR A 49 2.18 6.09 -6.07
C THR A 49 1.24 6.82 -7.04
N ARG A 50 1.78 7.66 -7.91
CA ARG A 50 0.99 8.36 -8.94
C ARG A 50 0.34 7.39 -9.93
N GLN A 51 1.07 6.34 -10.33
CA GLN A 51 0.51 5.30 -11.21
C GLN A 51 -0.65 4.55 -10.52
N ILE A 52 -0.49 4.18 -9.25
CA ILE A 52 -1.55 3.51 -8.47
C ILE A 52 -2.78 4.41 -8.37
N LYS A 53 -2.60 5.68 -8.03
CA LYS A 53 -3.70 6.67 -7.94
C LYS A 53 -4.48 6.77 -9.24
N LYS A 54 -3.77 6.82 -10.37
CA LYS A 54 -4.37 6.88 -11.71
C LYS A 54 -5.16 5.61 -12.04
N ILE A 55 -4.62 4.43 -11.75
CA ILE A 55 -5.30 3.15 -12.00
C ILE A 55 -6.59 3.02 -11.19
N LEU A 56 -6.57 3.51 -9.94
CA LEU A 56 -7.71 3.42 -9.02
C LEU A 56 -8.68 4.61 -9.14
N ASP A 57 -8.40 5.60 -10.01
CA ASP A 57 -9.17 6.84 -10.15
C ASP A 57 -9.36 7.59 -8.82
N ILE A 58 -8.26 7.72 -8.06
CA ILE A 58 -8.23 8.36 -6.74
C ILE A 58 -7.16 9.45 -6.66
N GLU A 59 -6.93 10.20 -7.72
CA GLU A 59 -5.83 11.16 -7.82
C GLU A 59 -5.81 12.20 -6.70
N GLU A 60 -6.99 12.61 -6.22
CA GLU A 60 -7.15 13.57 -5.12
C GLU A 60 -7.01 12.94 -3.72
N LYS A 61 -6.89 11.62 -3.61
CA LYS A 61 -6.79 10.92 -2.33
C LYS A 61 -5.35 10.62 -1.97
N GLU A 62 -5.13 10.44 -0.68
CA GLU A 62 -3.84 9.99 -0.16
C GLU A 62 -3.76 8.46 -0.16
N ILE A 63 -2.57 7.93 -0.47
CA ILE A 63 -2.23 6.51 -0.30
C ILE A 63 -1.29 6.40 0.88
N ILE A 64 -1.64 5.57 1.84
CA ILE A 64 -0.84 5.26 3.02
C ILE A 64 -0.31 3.84 2.89
N TYR A 65 1.00 3.69 2.86
CA TYR A 65 1.65 2.39 2.87
C TYR A 65 1.75 1.84 4.29
N THR A 66 1.42 0.58 4.46
CA THR A 66 1.44 -0.13 5.75
C THR A 66 2.24 -1.42 5.64
N SER A 67 2.58 -2.02 6.77
CA SER A 67 3.30 -3.29 6.83
C SER A 67 2.45 -4.50 6.39
N GLY A 68 1.13 -4.34 6.33
CA GLY A 68 0.21 -5.40 5.91
C GLY A 68 -1.25 -5.05 6.19
N ALA A 69 -2.14 -5.98 5.85
CA ALA A 69 -3.59 -5.79 5.96
C ALA A 69 -4.05 -5.51 7.40
N SER A 70 -3.46 -6.16 8.40
CA SER A 70 -3.82 -5.93 9.81
C SER A 70 -3.59 -4.48 10.24
N GLU A 71 -2.45 -3.88 9.89
CA GLU A 71 -2.18 -2.47 10.16
C GLU A 71 -3.13 -1.56 9.38
N ALA A 72 -3.34 -1.83 8.09
CA ALA A 72 -4.23 -1.04 7.24
C ALA A 72 -5.67 -1.04 7.78
N ASN A 73 -6.20 -2.20 8.16
CA ASN A 73 -7.54 -2.33 8.72
C ASN A 73 -7.68 -1.60 10.06
N ASN A 74 -6.70 -1.76 10.96
CA ASN A 74 -6.71 -1.05 12.24
C ASN A 74 -6.62 0.47 12.04
N LEU A 75 -5.74 0.94 11.16
CA LEU A 75 -5.61 2.36 10.85
C LEU A 75 -6.93 2.93 10.31
N ALA A 76 -7.57 2.25 9.38
CA ALA A 76 -8.85 2.69 8.79
C ALA A 76 -9.97 2.71 9.84
N ILE A 77 -10.20 1.60 10.55
CA ILE A 77 -11.30 1.45 11.50
C ILE A 77 -11.13 2.42 12.67
N PHE A 78 -9.98 2.39 13.34
CA PHE A 78 -9.76 3.30 14.49
C PHE A 78 -9.69 4.76 14.07
N GLY A 79 -9.13 5.06 12.89
CA GLY A 79 -9.06 6.41 12.35
C GLY A 79 -10.46 7.00 12.14
N VAL A 80 -11.34 6.25 11.48
CA VAL A 80 -12.74 6.66 11.25
C VAL A 80 -13.51 6.77 12.57
N CYS A 81 -13.42 5.77 13.44
CA CYS A 81 -14.11 5.77 14.74
C CYS A 81 -13.69 6.95 15.62
N ARG A 82 -12.40 7.29 15.66
CA ARG A 82 -11.90 8.43 16.44
C ARG A 82 -12.31 9.75 15.84
N LYS A 83 -12.22 9.89 14.51
CA LYS A 83 -12.58 11.12 13.81
C LYS A 83 -14.08 11.47 13.96
N TYR A 84 -14.93 10.45 13.91
CA TYR A 84 -16.39 10.63 13.90
C TYR A 84 -17.07 10.24 15.21
N LYS A 85 -16.34 10.08 16.32
CA LYS A 85 -16.86 9.67 17.64
C LYS A 85 -18.05 10.51 18.15
N ASN A 86 -18.16 11.76 17.69
CA ASN A 86 -19.25 12.67 18.07
C ASN A 86 -20.48 12.55 17.16
N ARG A 87 -20.39 11.81 16.03
CA ARG A 87 -21.50 11.61 15.07
C ARG A 87 -22.22 10.29 15.28
N GLY A 88 -21.57 9.30 15.86
CA GLY A 88 -22.13 8.00 16.12
C GLY A 88 -21.12 7.08 16.81
N LYS A 89 -21.62 6.04 17.46
CA LYS A 89 -20.82 5.03 18.17
C LYS A 89 -21.24 3.60 17.78
N HIS A 90 -21.94 3.47 16.64
CA HIS A 90 -22.46 2.19 16.18
C HIS A 90 -21.62 1.68 15.00
N ILE A 91 -21.18 0.43 15.06
CA ILE A 91 -20.44 -0.26 14.00
C ILE A 91 -21.27 -1.45 13.54
N ILE A 92 -21.50 -1.58 12.25
CA ILE A 92 -22.20 -2.70 11.66
C ILE A 92 -21.17 -3.55 10.92
N THR A 93 -21.22 -4.87 11.15
CA THR A 93 -20.35 -5.84 10.47
C THR A 93 -21.14 -7.10 10.13
N THR A 94 -20.55 -7.97 9.32
CA THR A 94 -21.13 -9.27 8.99
C THR A 94 -20.68 -10.34 9.98
N ARG A 95 -21.35 -11.50 9.97
CA ARG A 95 -20.94 -12.67 10.75
C ARG A 95 -19.98 -13.59 9.97
N LEU A 96 -19.72 -13.28 8.70
CA LEU A 96 -18.91 -14.11 7.81
C LEU A 96 -17.44 -13.78 7.86
N GLU A 97 -17.09 -12.56 8.31
CA GLU A 97 -15.72 -12.09 8.52
C GLU A 97 -15.61 -11.23 9.78
#